data_8c3f8fb0eefb9af1249b873d3214848c
#
_entry.id   8c3f8fb0eefb9af1249b873d3214848c
#
_cell.length_a   1.000
_cell.length_b   1.000
_cell.length_c   1.000
_cell.angle_alpha   90.00
_cell.angle_beta   90.00
_cell.angle_gamma   90.00
#
_symmetry.space_group_name_H-M   'P 1'
#
loop_
_entity.id
_entity.type
_entity.pdbx_description
1 polymer ?
#
loop_
_entity_poly.entity_id
_entity_poly.type
_entity_poly.pdbx_seq_one_letter_code
_entity_poly.pdbx_strand_id
1 'polypeptide(L)'
;MKTPKELSRIIAANVRKRRKERKLSMQDLAEKSGVSYGSVKRFESSGEISLLSLLKIATVLDCADGFEALFAEQEIHSIQEIIEDRKSVV
;
A
#
# COMPACT_ATOMS: atom_id res chain seq x y z
N MET A 1 4.70 2.12 18.46
CA MET A 1 4.91 2.44 17.03
C MET A 1 5.48 1.23 16.32
N LYS A 2 4.95 0.92 15.15
CA LYS A 2 5.42 -0.23 14.38
C LYS A 2 6.66 0.12 13.57
N THR A 3 7.54 -0.86 13.40
CA THR A 3 8.73 -0.70 12.55
C THR A 3 8.31 -0.75 11.08
N PRO A 4 9.14 -0.23 10.17
CA PRO A 4 8.88 -0.36 8.73
C PRO A 4 8.69 -1.82 8.30
N LYS A 5 9.46 -2.73 8.86
CA LYS A 5 9.33 -4.15 8.55
C LYS A 5 7.98 -4.72 9.00
N GLU A 6 7.53 -4.32 10.17
CA GLU A 6 6.22 -4.74 10.66
C GLU A 6 5.10 -4.18 9.77
N LEU A 7 5.22 -2.92 9.35
CA LEU A 7 4.24 -2.30 8.46
C LEU A 7 4.19 -3.01 7.11
N SER A 8 5.34 -3.35 6.54
CA SER A 8 5.35 -4.03 5.24
C SER A 8 4.73 -5.43 5.34
N ARG A 9 4.92 -6.12 6.46
CA ARG A 9 4.29 -7.43 6.68
C ARG A 9 2.78 -7.30 6.86
N ILE A 10 2.32 -6.24 7.50
CA ILE A 10 0.89 -5.97 7.65
C ILE A 10 0.27 -5.73 6.27
N ILE A 11 0.93 -4.93 5.44
CA ILE A 11 0.46 -4.66 4.07
C ILE A 11 0.40 -5.96 3.27
N ALA A 12 1.44 -6.79 3.38
CA ALA A 12 1.47 -8.08 2.69
C ALA A 12 0.33 -8.99 3.14
N ALA A 13 0.03 -9.03 4.44
CA ALA A 13 -1.08 -9.80 4.98
C ALA A 13 -2.42 -9.29 4.46
N ASN A 14 -2.57 -7.97 4.37
CA ASN A 14 -3.79 -7.35 3.83
C ASN A 14 -3.97 -7.69 2.35
N VAL A 15 -2.89 -7.67 1.57
CA VAL A 15 -2.93 -8.07 0.16
C VAL A 15 -3.36 -9.52 0.03
N ARG A 16 -2.79 -10.40 0.85
CA ARG A 16 -3.16 -11.82 0.83
C ARG A 16 -4.64 -12.01 1.15
N LYS A 17 -5.15 -11.29 2.14
CA LYS A 17 -6.54 -11.37 2.53
C LYS A 17 -7.46 -10.93 1.39
N ARG A 18 -7.16 -9.79 0.76
CA ARG A 18 -7.92 -9.28 -0.38
C ARG A 18 -7.88 -10.23 -1.55
N ARG A 19 -6.71 -10.79 -1.82
CA ARG A 19 -6.55 -11.76 -2.90
C ARG A 19 -7.46 -12.96 -2.68
N LYS A 20 -7.46 -13.50 -1.47
CA LYS A 20 -8.29 -14.66 -1.13
C LYS A 20 -9.78 -14.35 -1.17
N GLU A 21 -10.18 -13.18 -0.73
CA GLU A 21 -11.57 -12.72 -0.82
C GLU A 21 -12.06 -12.70 -2.27
N ARG A 22 -11.17 -12.40 -3.20
CA ARG A 22 -11.48 -12.41 -4.63
C ARG A 22 -11.25 -13.75 -5.29
N LYS A 23 -10.91 -14.76 -4.50
CA LYS A 23 -10.67 -16.12 -4.97
C LYS A 23 -9.59 -16.20 -6.04
N LEU A 24 -8.55 -15.39 -5.90
CA LEU A 24 -7.40 -15.39 -6.79
C LEU A 24 -6.27 -16.17 -6.14
N SER A 25 -5.60 -17.01 -6.93
CA SER A 25 -4.34 -17.62 -6.50
C SER A 25 -3.23 -16.58 -6.64
N MET A 26 -2.06 -16.86 -6.07
CA MET A 26 -0.89 -16.00 -6.29
C MET A 26 -0.52 -15.94 -7.76
N GLN A 27 -0.69 -17.05 -8.48
CA GLN A 27 -0.45 -17.11 -9.91
C GLN A 27 -1.44 -16.21 -10.67
N ASP A 28 -2.72 -16.28 -10.31
CA ASP A 28 -3.74 -15.40 -10.91
C ASP A 28 -3.40 -13.93 -10.70
N LEU A 29 -3.00 -13.58 -9.48
CA LEU A 29 -2.64 -12.21 -9.18
C LEU A 29 -1.42 -11.76 -9.99
N ALA A 30 -0.43 -12.63 -10.12
CA ALA A 30 0.75 -12.35 -10.94
C ALA A 30 0.36 -12.09 -12.39
N GLU A 31 -0.46 -12.94 -12.98
CA GLU A 31 -0.90 -12.80 -14.36
C GLU A 31 -1.69 -11.51 -14.57
N LYS A 32 -2.63 -11.23 -13.69
CA LYS A 32 -3.48 -10.04 -13.81
C LYS A 32 -2.73 -8.74 -13.59
N SER A 33 -1.75 -8.75 -12.69
CA SER A 33 -1.00 -7.53 -12.34
C SER A 33 0.22 -7.29 -13.23
N GLY A 34 0.70 -8.33 -13.91
CA GLY A 34 1.96 -8.23 -14.63
C GLY A 34 3.19 -8.31 -13.73
N VAL A 35 3.01 -8.65 -12.46
CA VAL A 35 4.10 -8.87 -11.51
C VAL A 35 4.45 -10.35 -11.53
N SER A 36 5.73 -10.70 -11.49
CA SER A 36 6.13 -12.10 -11.54
C SER A 36 5.59 -12.87 -10.34
N TYR A 37 5.32 -14.14 -10.56
CA TYR A 37 4.86 -15.03 -9.48
C TYR A 37 5.83 -15.04 -8.31
N GLY A 38 7.13 -15.11 -8.60
CA GLY A 38 8.16 -15.09 -7.55
C GLY A 38 8.09 -13.82 -6.69
N SER A 39 7.83 -12.69 -7.32
CA SER A 39 7.70 -11.42 -6.60
C SER A 39 6.45 -11.41 -5.72
N VAL A 40 5.32 -11.91 -6.22
CA VAL A 40 4.09 -12.01 -5.44
C VAL A 40 4.30 -12.92 -4.23
N LYS A 41 4.89 -14.08 -4.47
CA LYS A 41 5.16 -15.06 -3.41
C LYS A 41 6.10 -14.49 -2.35
N ARG A 42 7.16 -13.85 -2.77
CA ARG A 42 8.13 -13.25 -1.86
C ARG A 42 7.49 -12.13 -1.04
N PHE A 43 6.69 -11.31 -1.68
CA PHE A 43 6.01 -10.23 -0.99
C PHE A 43 5.07 -10.76 0.08
N GLU A 44 4.24 -11.74 -0.22
CA GLU A 44 3.28 -12.27 0.75
C GLU A 44 3.97 -12.95 1.92
N SER A 45 5.19 -13.47 1.72
CA SER A 45 5.94 -14.12 2.80
C SER A 45 6.84 -13.18 3.60
N SER A 46 7.41 -12.16 2.96
CA SER A 46 8.41 -11.30 3.60
C SER A 46 8.02 -9.83 3.72
N GLY A 47 7.06 -9.39 2.93
CA GLY A 47 6.69 -7.98 2.85
C GLY A 47 7.58 -7.17 1.92
N GLU A 48 8.53 -7.81 1.23
CA GLU A 48 9.45 -7.12 0.33
C GLU A 48 8.91 -7.07 -1.09
N ILE A 49 8.82 -5.87 -1.64
CA ILE A 49 8.35 -5.66 -3.01
C ILE A 49 8.74 -4.23 -3.43
N SER A 50 8.91 -4.02 -4.73
CA SER A 50 9.08 -2.66 -5.22
C SER A 50 7.75 -1.90 -5.15
N LEU A 51 7.82 -0.59 -5.01
CA LEU A 51 6.62 0.23 -4.98
C LEU A 51 5.81 0.06 -6.26
N LEU A 52 6.46 0.06 -7.41
CA LEU A 52 5.75 -0.09 -8.68
C LEU A 52 4.99 -1.41 -8.75
N SER A 53 5.61 -2.51 -8.34
CA SER A 53 4.95 -3.80 -8.32
C SER A 53 3.77 -3.83 -7.34
N LEU A 54 3.93 -3.20 -6.18
CA LEU A 54 2.84 -3.10 -5.22
C LEU A 54 1.65 -2.32 -5.78
N LEU A 55 1.92 -1.23 -6.51
CA LEU A 55 0.87 -0.43 -7.14
C LEU A 55 0.13 -1.24 -8.21
N LYS A 56 0.84 -2.06 -8.96
CA LYS A 56 0.22 -2.95 -9.95
C LYS A 56 -0.72 -3.95 -9.27
N ILE A 57 -0.28 -4.54 -8.17
CA ILE A 57 -1.10 -5.46 -7.38
C ILE A 57 -2.32 -4.74 -6.81
N ALA A 58 -2.11 -3.56 -6.24
CA ALA A 58 -3.20 -2.79 -5.64
C ALA A 58 -4.26 -2.43 -6.67
N THR A 59 -3.85 -2.13 -7.90
CA THR A 59 -4.79 -1.83 -9.00
C THR A 59 -5.68 -3.02 -9.30
N VAL A 60 -5.11 -4.22 -9.38
CA VAL A 60 -5.87 -5.45 -9.61
C VAL A 60 -6.88 -5.70 -8.50
N LEU A 61 -6.50 -5.39 -7.27
CA LEU A 61 -7.35 -5.63 -6.09
C LEU A 61 -8.27 -4.45 -5.76
N ASP A 62 -8.31 -3.42 -6.61
CA ASP A 62 -9.12 -2.23 -6.38
C ASP A 62 -8.79 -1.50 -5.08
N CYS A 63 -7.51 -1.46 -4.74
CA CYS A 63 -7.03 -0.85 -3.51
C CYS A 63 -6.01 0.27 -3.74
N ALA A 64 -5.99 0.82 -4.96
CA ALA A 64 -4.98 1.81 -5.33
C ALA A 64 -5.26 3.23 -4.79
N ASP A 65 -6.50 3.52 -4.49
CA ASP A 65 -6.91 4.90 -4.15
C ASP A 65 -6.14 5.50 -2.98
N GLY A 66 -5.84 4.70 -1.98
CA GLY A 66 -5.11 5.18 -0.80
C GLY A 66 -3.67 5.60 -1.09
N PHE A 67 -3.11 5.15 -2.20
CA PHE A 67 -1.71 5.46 -2.51
C PHE A 67 -1.49 6.89 -2.98
N GLU A 68 -2.50 7.50 -3.57
CA GLU A 68 -2.38 8.89 -4.01
C GLU A 68 -2.17 9.85 -2.83
N ALA A 69 -2.67 9.48 -1.67
CA ALA A 69 -2.58 10.31 -0.48
C ALA A 69 -1.31 10.07 0.34
N LEU A 70 -0.51 9.06 -0.01
CA LEU A 70 0.71 8.77 0.72
C LEU A 70 1.69 9.95 0.62
N PHE A 71 2.15 10.42 1.78
CA PHE A 71 3.06 11.55 1.90
C PHE A 71 2.51 12.85 1.33
N ALA A 72 1.23 12.90 1.01
CA ALA A 72 0.59 14.14 0.64
C ALA A 72 0.52 15.05 1.86
N GLU A 73 0.21 16.32 1.62
CA GLU A 73 0.08 17.26 2.70
C GLU A 73 -0.90 16.74 3.74
N GLN A 74 -0.48 16.79 4.99
CA GLN A 74 -1.28 16.25 6.06
C GLN A 74 -2.54 17.08 6.28
N GLU A 75 -3.68 16.40 6.44
CA GLU A 75 -4.92 17.08 6.71
C GLU A 75 -4.85 17.79 8.06
N ILE A 76 -5.33 19.03 8.09
CA ILE A 76 -5.32 19.82 9.32
C ILE A 76 -6.59 19.54 10.10
N HIS A 77 -6.42 19.11 11.34
CA HIS A 77 -7.54 18.68 12.18
C HIS A 77 -8.07 19.73 13.14
N SER A 78 -7.40 20.87 13.26
CA SER A 78 -7.84 21.93 14.16
C SER A 78 -7.59 23.30 13.54
N ILE A 79 -8.39 24.27 13.99
CA ILE A 79 -8.23 25.66 13.55
C ILE A 79 -6.86 26.18 13.94
N GLN A 80 -6.36 25.77 15.10
CA GLN A 80 -5.06 26.19 15.57
C GLN A 80 -3.94 25.70 14.66
N GLU A 81 -4.02 24.47 14.20
CA GLU A 81 -3.06 23.92 13.25
C GLU A 81 -3.10 24.66 11.93
N ILE A 82 -4.27 25.03 11.46
CA ILE A 82 -4.43 25.81 10.24
C ILE A 82 -3.72 27.16 10.39
N ILE A 83 -3.88 27.82 11.52
CA ILE A 83 -3.25 29.12 11.78
C ILE A 83 -1.74 28.98 11.84
N GLU A 84 -1.23 27.94 12.51
CA GLU A 84 0.20 27.69 12.61
C GLU A 84 0.83 27.40 11.26
N ASP A 85 0.16 26.61 10.43
CA ASP A 85 0.64 26.30 9.09
C ASP A 85 0.74 27.55 8.22
N ARG A 86 -0.24 28.43 8.31
CA ARG A 86 -0.21 29.68 7.57
C ARG A 86 0.94 30.58 8.02
N LYS A 87 1.26 30.57 9.30
CA LYS A 87 2.40 31.33 9.82
C LYS A 87 3.71 30.76 9.35
N SER A 88 3.81 29.43 9.24
CA SER A 88 5.06 28.79 8.84
C SER A 88 5.33 28.89 7.34
N VAL A 89 4.31 29.16 6.55
CA VAL A 89 4.44 29.25 5.09
C VAL A 89 4.93 30.63 4.63
N VAL A 90 4.83 31.62 5.47
CA VAL A 90 5.23 32.99 5.12
C VAL A 90 6.73 33.12 4.91
#